data_c0defcb7cb1602d186be434db389b4d4
#
_entry.id   c0defcb7cb1602d186be434db389b4d4
#
_cell.length_a   1.000
_cell.length_b   1.000
_cell.length_c   1.000
_cell.angle_alpha   90.00
_cell.angle_beta   90.00
_cell.angle_gamma   90.00
#
_symmetry.space_group_name_H-M   'P 1'
#
loop_
_entity.id
_entity.type
_entity.pdbx_description
1 polymer ?
#
loop_
_entity_poly.entity_id
_entity_poly.type
_entity_poly.pdbx_seq_one_letter_code
_entity_poly.pdbx_strand_id
1 'polypeptide(L)'
;LGNNTAMAAQTGVSGSTKIGANCIVAGQVGIAGHLHIANNTKIGAQSGIISNIKKEGEEVMGSPVMPVKDFLRMSIHLRQMDKLVRRIEELEKKLNEKQQ
;
A
#
# COMPACT_ATOMS: atom_id res chain seq x y z
N LEU A 1 -4.01 16.71 -13.79
CA LEU A 1 -4.00 16.96 -12.34
C LEU A 1 -5.16 17.85 -11.93
N GLY A 2 -5.81 17.54 -10.81
CA GLY A 2 -6.83 18.41 -10.24
C GLY A 2 -6.24 19.62 -9.52
N ASN A 3 -7.10 20.53 -9.08
CA ASN A 3 -6.69 21.75 -8.37
C ASN A 3 -6.06 21.40 -7.02
N ASN A 4 -5.03 22.16 -6.64
CA ASN A 4 -4.34 22.03 -5.35
C ASN A 4 -3.71 20.66 -5.11
N THR A 5 -3.40 19.90 -6.16
CA THR A 5 -2.68 18.63 -6.01
C THR A 5 -1.18 18.90 -5.97
N ALA A 6 -0.51 18.36 -4.97
CA ALA A 6 0.94 18.51 -4.77
C ALA A 6 1.64 17.18 -5.03
N MET A 7 2.71 17.20 -5.82
CA MET A 7 3.53 16.04 -6.12
C MET A 7 4.99 16.33 -5.77
N ALA A 8 5.61 15.44 -4.99
CA ALA A 8 7.01 15.58 -4.63
C ALA A 8 7.93 15.06 -5.74
N ALA A 9 9.25 15.25 -5.55
CA ALA A 9 10.26 14.89 -6.54
C ALA A 9 10.30 13.39 -6.85
N GLN A 10 10.72 13.05 -8.07
CA GLN A 10 10.88 11.68 -8.56
C GLN A 10 9.57 10.88 -8.64
N THR A 11 8.42 11.58 -8.68
CA THR A 11 7.14 10.95 -8.93
C THR A 11 6.94 10.77 -10.43
N GLY A 12 6.57 9.55 -10.84
CA GLY A 12 6.28 9.23 -12.23
C GLY A 12 4.80 8.92 -12.41
N VAL A 13 4.16 9.61 -13.35
CA VAL A 13 2.75 9.35 -13.71
C VAL A 13 2.71 8.98 -15.17
N SER A 14 2.24 7.78 -15.49
CA SER A 14 2.10 7.33 -16.86
C SER A 14 0.94 8.01 -17.57
N GLY A 15 0.95 7.96 -18.91
CA GLY A 15 -0.05 8.66 -19.72
C GLY A 15 -1.47 8.26 -19.43
N SER A 16 -2.39 9.19 -19.70
CA SER A 16 -3.84 9.01 -19.55
C SER A 16 -4.33 8.73 -18.14
N THR A 17 -3.51 8.92 -17.12
CA THR A 17 -3.92 8.86 -15.72
C THR A 17 -4.46 10.21 -15.27
N LYS A 18 -5.60 10.20 -14.59
CA LYS A 18 -6.23 11.39 -14.03
C LYS A 18 -6.12 11.37 -12.51
N ILE A 19 -5.55 12.44 -11.96
CA ILE A 19 -5.42 12.61 -10.52
C ILE A 19 -6.38 13.72 -10.08
N GLY A 20 -7.20 13.43 -9.08
CA GLY A 20 -8.20 14.35 -8.58
C GLY A 20 -7.63 15.58 -7.89
N ALA A 21 -8.49 16.40 -7.32
CA ALA A 21 -8.13 17.63 -6.62
C ALA A 21 -7.67 17.35 -5.19
N ASN A 22 -6.82 18.23 -4.65
CA ASN A 22 -6.34 18.18 -3.27
C ASN A 22 -5.63 16.89 -2.90
N CYS A 23 -5.01 16.22 -3.86
CA CYS A 23 -4.21 15.02 -3.60
C CYS A 23 -2.80 15.39 -3.15
N ILE A 24 -2.20 14.57 -2.33
CA ILE A 24 -0.80 14.70 -1.92
C ILE A 24 -0.07 13.44 -2.34
N VAL A 25 0.94 13.59 -3.21
CA VAL A 25 1.76 12.49 -3.69
C VAL A 25 3.18 12.69 -3.19
N ALA A 26 3.64 11.82 -2.30
CA ALA A 26 4.98 11.91 -1.74
C ALA A 26 6.04 11.49 -2.78
N GLY A 27 7.31 11.60 -2.43
CA GLY A 27 8.40 11.34 -3.37
C GLY A 27 8.52 9.89 -3.84
N GLN A 28 9.05 9.69 -5.05
CA GLN A 28 9.35 8.38 -5.63
C GLN A 28 8.12 7.48 -5.81
N VAL A 29 6.94 8.07 -6.03
CA VAL A 29 5.71 7.34 -6.30
C VAL A 29 5.61 7.04 -7.80
N GLY A 30 5.25 5.81 -8.15
CA GLY A 30 4.96 5.43 -9.52
C GLY A 30 3.45 5.20 -9.69
N ILE A 31 2.85 5.79 -10.72
CA ILE A 31 1.43 5.62 -11.03
C ILE A 31 1.30 5.07 -12.44
N ALA A 32 0.66 3.90 -12.58
CA ALA A 32 0.45 3.25 -13.87
C ALA A 32 -0.49 4.07 -14.76
N GLY A 33 -0.52 3.75 -16.06
CA GLY A 33 -1.36 4.46 -17.02
C GLY A 33 -2.84 4.13 -16.93
N HIS A 34 -3.67 5.04 -17.45
CA HIS A 34 -5.13 4.88 -17.58
C HIS A 34 -5.86 4.70 -16.26
N LEU A 35 -5.36 5.29 -15.17
CA LEU A 35 -5.98 5.21 -13.86
C LEU A 35 -6.70 6.51 -13.49
N HIS A 36 -7.61 6.39 -12.54
CA HIS A 36 -8.29 7.52 -11.89
C HIS A 36 -7.99 7.50 -10.40
N ILE A 37 -7.48 8.60 -9.90
CA ILE A 37 -7.19 8.80 -8.47
C ILE A 37 -8.23 9.77 -7.91
N ALA A 38 -8.99 9.32 -6.92
CA ALA A 38 -10.05 10.13 -6.31
C ALA A 38 -9.51 11.40 -5.64
N ASN A 39 -10.37 12.38 -5.42
CA ASN A 39 -10.00 13.62 -4.75
C ASN A 39 -9.55 13.36 -3.30
N ASN A 40 -8.70 14.23 -2.80
CA ASN A 40 -8.21 14.18 -1.41
C ASN A 40 -7.45 12.91 -1.04
N THR A 41 -6.88 12.21 -2.03
CA THR A 41 -6.07 11.01 -1.81
C THR A 41 -4.66 11.40 -1.36
N LYS A 42 -4.13 10.71 -0.37
CA LYS A 42 -2.75 10.86 0.09
C LYS A 42 -1.98 9.60 -0.22
N ILE A 43 -0.89 9.74 -0.97
CA ILE A 43 -0.06 8.62 -1.40
C ILE A 43 1.30 8.71 -0.72
N GLY A 44 1.64 7.69 0.07
CA GLY A 44 2.92 7.64 0.78
C GLY A 44 4.11 7.46 -0.15
N ALA A 45 5.31 7.79 0.34
CA ALA A 45 6.54 7.74 -0.46
C ALA A 45 6.85 6.32 -0.95
N GLN A 46 7.45 6.23 -2.13
CA GLN A 46 7.87 4.98 -2.77
C GLN A 46 6.72 4.00 -3.05
N SER A 47 5.49 4.49 -3.11
CA SER A 47 4.32 3.67 -3.39
C SER A 47 4.20 3.38 -4.88
N GLY A 48 3.61 2.21 -5.20
CA GLY A 48 3.28 1.85 -6.58
C GLY A 48 1.78 1.72 -6.74
N ILE A 49 1.19 2.51 -7.63
CA ILE A 49 -0.25 2.49 -7.89
C ILE A 49 -0.53 1.77 -9.19
N ILE A 50 -1.23 0.64 -9.12
CA ILE A 50 -1.52 -0.22 -10.26
C ILE A 50 -3.03 -0.34 -10.54
N SER A 51 -3.88 0.27 -9.73
CA SER A 51 -5.33 0.24 -9.91
C SER A 51 -5.94 1.57 -9.49
N ASN A 52 -7.20 1.79 -9.89
CA ASN A 52 -7.91 3.01 -9.57
C ASN A 52 -8.10 3.18 -8.06
N ILE A 53 -8.01 4.43 -7.58
CA ILE A 53 -8.38 4.78 -6.23
C ILE A 53 -9.74 5.47 -6.32
N LYS A 54 -10.80 4.77 -5.95
CA LYS A 54 -12.18 5.20 -6.15
C LYS A 54 -12.74 5.98 -4.97
N LYS A 55 -12.20 5.73 -3.78
CA LYS A 55 -12.71 6.34 -2.55
C LYS A 55 -11.97 7.64 -2.26
N GLU A 56 -12.71 8.76 -2.11
CA GLU A 56 -12.14 10.04 -1.76
C GLU A 56 -11.56 10.04 -0.34
N GLY A 57 -10.49 10.80 -0.13
CA GLY A 57 -9.89 10.99 1.19
C GLY A 57 -9.09 9.82 1.71
N GLU A 58 -8.79 8.84 0.87
CA GLU A 58 -8.05 7.65 1.29
C GLU A 58 -6.55 7.92 1.38
N GLU A 59 -5.91 7.38 2.42
CA GLU A 59 -4.45 7.36 2.53
C GLU A 59 -3.96 5.98 2.16
N VAL A 60 -3.02 5.91 1.20
CA VAL A 60 -2.47 4.66 0.71
C VAL A 60 -0.95 4.68 0.73
N MET A 61 -0.34 3.52 0.91
CA MET A 61 1.09 3.35 0.79
C MET A 61 1.42 1.89 0.50
N GLY A 62 2.62 1.65 0.04
CA GLY A 62 3.08 0.32 -0.29
C GLY A 62 3.26 0.11 -1.78
N SER A 63 3.80 -1.04 -2.16
CA SER A 63 4.00 -1.41 -3.55
C SER A 63 3.60 -2.87 -3.74
N PRO A 64 2.38 -3.14 -4.27
CA PRO A 64 1.33 -2.18 -4.61
C PRO A 64 0.71 -1.51 -3.38
N VAL A 65 0.06 -0.36 -3.59
CA VAL A 65 -0.53 0.39 -2.47
C VAL A 65 -1.68 -0.36 -1.83
N MET A 66 -1.83 -0.10 -0.54
CA MET A 66 -2.95 -0.58 0.26
C MET A 66 -3.31 0.50 1.29
N PRO A 67 -4.49 0.44 1.92
CA PRO A 67 -4.81 1.38 3.00
C PRO A 67 -3.75 1.35 4.09
N VAL A 68 -3.48 2.51 4.69
CA VAL A 68 -2.39 2.64 5.67
C VAL A 68 -2.56 1.68 6.85
N LYS A 69 -3.78 1.49 7.33
CA LYS A 69 -4.04 0.56 8.43
C LYS A 69 -3.61 -0.86 8.09
N ASP A 70 -3.91 -1.30 6.86
CA ASP A 70 -3.55 -2.64 6.41
C ASP A 70 -2.03 -2.78 6.26
N PHE A 71 -1.40 -1.76 5.71
CA PHE A 71 0.06 -1.75 5.56
C PHE A 71 0.76 -1.83 6.92
N LEU A 72 0.32 -1.03 7.90
CA LEU A 72 0.90 -1.05 9.24
C LEU A 72 0.71 -2.39 9.93
N ARG A 73 -0.47 -2.97 9.81
CA ARG A 73 -0.77 -4.31 10.36
C ARG A 73 0.13 -5.36 9.73
N MET A 74 0.25 -5.35 8.41
CA MET A 74 1.13 -6.28 7.69
C MET A 74 2.58 -6.11 8.11
N SER A 75 3.05 -4.86 8.26
CA SER A 75 4.43 -4.59 8.69
C SER A 75 4.73 -5.15 10.07
N ILE A 76 3.78 -5.08 11.00
CA ILE A 76 3.92 -5.68 12.33
C ILE A 76 4.07 -7.18 12.21
N HIS A 77 3.25 -7.84 11.40
CA HIS A 77 3.33 -9.29 11.19
C HIS A 77 4.66 -9.69 10.54
N LEU A 78 5.15 -8.90 9.57
CA LEU A 78 6.44 -9.17 8.94
C LEU A 78 7.59 -9.12 9.94
N ARG A 79 7.58 -8.16 10.87
CA ARG A 79 8.59 -8.06 11.92
C ARG A 79 8.56 -9.23 12.89
N GLN A 80 7.40 -9.86 13.05
CA GLN A 80 7.19 -10.98 13.96
C GLN A 80 7.17 -12.33 13.24
N MET A 81 7.54 -12.35 11.98
CA MET A 81 7.45 -13.57 11.15
C MET A 81 8.23 -14.74 11.76
N ASP A 82 9.42 -14.48 12.28
CA ASP A 82 10.23 -15.53 12.93
C ASP A 82 9.48 -16.17 14.10
N LYS A 83 8.82 -15.36 14.91
CA LYS A 83 8.02 -15.86 16.04
C LYS A 83 6.82 -16.67 15.55
N LEU A 84 6.17 -16.23 14.47
CA LEU A 84 5.05 -16.95 13.88
C LEU A 84 5.47 -18.30 13.32
N VAL A 85 6.61 -18.35 12.64
CA VAL A 85 7.17 -19.58 12.08
C VAL A 85 7.47 -20.57 13.21
N ARG A 86 8.11 -20.13 14.30
CA ARG A 86 8.39 -20.99 15.46
C ARG A 86 7.11 -21.53 16.08
N ARG A 87 6.08 -20.69 16.16
CA ARG A 87 4.79 -21.07 16.72
C ARG A 87 4.10 -22.14 15.87
N ILE A 88 4.20 -22.02 14.56
CA ILE A 88 3.68 -23.02 13.63
C ILE A 88 4.41 -24.33 13.80
N GLU A 89 5.73 -24.30 13.90
CA GLU A 89 6.56 -25.51 14.12
C GLU A 89 6.20 -26.20 15.43
N GLU A 90 6.01 -25.45 16.50
CA GLU A 90 5.59 -25.99 17.79
C GLU A 90 4.21 -26.65 17.72
N LEU A 91 3.26 -26.00 17.02
CA LEU A 91 1.91 -26.54 16.87
C LEU A 91 1.91 -27.83 16.02
N GLU A 92 2.71 -27.87 14.96
CA GLU A 92 2.86 -29.06 14.13
C GLU A 92 3.45 -30.21 14.95
N LYS A 93 4.44 -29.93 15.77
CA LYS A 93 5.07 -30.94 16.64
C LYS A 93 4.07 -31.51 17.62
N LYS A 94 3.25 -30.67 18.28
CA LYS A 94 2.18 -31.11 19.19
C LYS A 94 1.15 -31.95 18.48
N LEU A 95 0.78 -31.56 17.27
CA LEU A 95 -0.19 -32.32 16.48
C LEU A 95 0.33 -33.70 16.11
N ASN A 96 1.61 -33.81 15.73
CA ASN A 96 2.26 -35.08 15.42
C ASN A 96 2.37 -35.97 16.66
N GLU A 97 2.67 -35.41 17.83
CA GLU A 97 2.71 -36.17 19.09
C GLU A 97 1.35 -36.76 19.45
N LYS A 98 0.25 -36.05 19.17
CA LYS A 98 -1.10 -36.55 19.43
C LYS A 98 -1.53 -37.68 18.49
N GLN A 99 -0.89 -37.78 17.33
CA GLN A 99 -1.19 -38.82 16.34
C GLN A 99 -0.41 -40.12 16.56
N GLN A 100 0.55 -40.08 17.45
CA GLN A 100 1.31 -41.28 17.85
C GLN A 100 0.61 -41.97 19.07
#